data_01825087e2e926a83bb9701fbd83e039
#
_entry.id   01825087e2e926a83bb9701fbd83e039
#
_cell.length_a   1.000
_cell.length_b   1.000
_cell.length_c   1.000
_cell.angle_alpha   90.00
_cell.angle_beta   90.00
_cell.angle_gamma   90.00
#
_symmetry.space_group_name_H-M   'P 1'
#
loop_
_entity.id
_entity.type
_entity.pdbx_description
1 polymer ?
#
loop_
_entity_poly.entity_id
_entity_poly.type
_entity_poly.pdbx_seq_one_letter_code
_entity_poly.pdbx_strand_id
1 'polypeptide(L)'
;MAPRNRYRNRIEIICQILEVANGGVTKKIEIMYKANRSSAQLKEDVMVLTESDLLRYDLDTPIFMTTEKGLRFLDAYNQMDAVMKAKK
;
A
#
# COMPACT_ATOMS: atom_id res chain seq x y z
N MET A 1 -13.27 12.83 -20.63
CA MET A 1 -12.82 12.73 -19.28
C MET A 1 -11.52 11.95 -19.17
N ALA A 2 -10.60 12.53 -18.48
CA ALA A 2 -9.33 11.89 -18.35
C ALA A 2 -9.47 10.57 -17.60
N PRO A 3 -8.90 9.52 -18.12
CA PRO A 3 -8.96 8.22 -17.47
C PRO A 3 -8.10 8.22 -16.20
N ARG A 4 -8.74 8.46 -15.10
CA ARG A 4 -8.03 8.51 -13.84
C ARG A 4 -7.31 7.22 -13.52
N ASN A 5 -7.79 6.12 -14.08
CA ASN A 5 -7.13 4.84 -13.86
C ASN A 5 -5.74 4.80 -14.46
N ARG A 6 -5.47 5.66 -15.39
CA ARG A 6 -4.18 5.71 -16.03
C ARG A 6 -3.11 6.13 -15.05
N TYR A 7 -3.49 6.99 -14.14
CA TYR A 7 -2.55 7.50 -13.14
C TYR A 7 -3.06 7.14 -11.77
N ARG A 8 -2.44 6.19 -11.17
CA ARG A 8 -2.68 5.98 -9.77
C ARG A 8 -1.85 7.00 -9.03
N ASN A 9 -2.47 7.78 -8.16
CA ASN A 9 -1.69 8.70 -7.37
C ASN A 9 -0.92 7.92 -6.32
N ARG A 10 0.00 8.61 -5.69
CA ARG A 10 0.90 7.96 -4.76
C ARG A 10 0.17 7.34 -3.58
N ILE A 11 -0.89 8.00 -3.14
CA ILE A 11 -1.65 7.50 -1.99
C ILE A 11 -2.37 6.22 -2.34
N GLU A 12 -2.92 6.12 -3.54
CA GLU A 12 -3.58 4.89 -3.96
C GLU A 12 -2.59 3.73 -4.00
N ILE A 13 -1.39 3.99 -4.50
CA ILE A 13 -0.37 2.96 -4.57
C ILE A 13 0.01 2.50 -3.16
N ILE A 14 0.20 3.46 -2.25
CA ILE A 14 0.54 3.14 -0.87
C ILE A 14 -0.56 2.29 -0.24
N CYS A 15 -1.81 2.67 -0.44
CA CYS A 15 -2.92 1.92 0.14
C CYS A 15 -2.99 0.51 -0.41
N GLN A 16 -2.75 0.34 -1.70
CA GLN A 16 -2.77 -1.00 -2.28
C GLN A 16 -1.69 -1.89 -1.68
N ILE A 17 -0.50 -1.33 -1.50
CA ILE A 17 0.58 -2.11 -0.90
C ILE A 17 0.23 -2.47 0.55
N LEU A 18 -0.29 -1.52 1.30
CA LEU A 18 -0.65 -1.78 2.68
C LEU A 18 -1.78 -2.81 2.80
N GLU A 19 -2.72 -2.78 1.88
CA GLU A 19 -3.79 -3.77 1.89
C GLU A 19 -3.26 -5.17 1.63
N VAL A 20 -2.37 -5.29 0.67
CA VAL A 20 -1.79 -6.59 0.36
C VAL A 20 -0.97 -7.10 1.54
N ALA A 21 -0.24 -6.22 2.20
CA ALA A 21 0.64 -6.61 3.30
C ALA A 21 -0.10 -6.76 4.62
N ASN A 22 -1.37 -6.40 4.67
CA ASN A 22 -2.15 -6.52 5.90
C ASN A 22 -2.30 -8.00 6.25
N GLY A 23 -1.84 -8.36 7.44
CA GLY A 23 -1.87 -9.76 7.85
C GLY A 23 -0.58 -10.50 7.55
N GLY A 24 0.31 -9.88 6.81
CA GLY A 24 1.61 -10.48 6.55
C GLY A 24 1.70 -11.13 5.18
N VAL A 25 2.72 -10.76 4.42
CA VAL A 25 3.00 -11.34 3.11
C VAL A 25 4.47 -11.70 3.06
N THR A 26 4.75 -12.95 2.71
CA THR A 26 6.12 -13.43 2.71
C THR A 26 6.85 -13.18 1.40
N LYS A 27 6.11 -12.99 0.30
CA LYS A 27 6.74 -12.88 -1.00
C LYS A 27 6.56 -11.50 -1.60
N LYS A 28 7.68 -10.86 -1.86
CA LYS A 28 7.67 -9.54 -2.49
C LYS A 28 6.94 -9.58 -3.83
N ILE A 29 7.07 -10.68 -4.55
CA ILE A 29 6.46 -10.76 -5.87
C ILE A 29 4.94 -10.71 -5.80
N GLU A 30 4.37 -11.16 -4.71
CA GLU A 30 2.94 -11.09 -4.53
C GLU A 30 2.48 -9.64 -4.43
N ILE A 31 3.25 -8.82 -3.70
CA ILE A 31 2.94 -7.41 -3.60
C ILE A 31 3.10 -6.72 -4.95
N MET A 32 4.18 -7.06 -5.65
CA MET A 32 4.43 -6.49 -6.97
C MET A 32 3.25 -6.77 -7.90
N TYR A 33 2.80 -7.99 -7.89
CA TYR A 33 1.74 -8.40 -8.79
C TYR A 33 0.42 -7.73 -8.44
N LYS A 34 0.04 -7.78 -7.18
CA LYS A 34 -1.26 -7.27 -6.76
C LYS A 34 -1.31 -5.75 -6.78
N ALA A 35 -0.21 -5.10 -6.49
CA ALA A 35 -0.16 -3.64 -6.53
C ALA A 35 0.28 -3.11 -7.90
N ASN A 36 0.61 -4.02 -8.82
CA ASN A 36 1.02 -3.67 -10.16
C ASN A 36 2.24 -2.74 -10.13
N ARG A 37 3.26 -3.16 -9.40
CA ARG A 37 4.50 -2.39 -9.29
C ARG A 37 5.66 -3.22 -9.79
N SER A 38 6.61 -2.58 -10.45
CA SER A 38 7.83 -3.24 -10.84
C SER A 38 8.69 -3.47 -9.60
N SER A 39 9.73 -4.29 -9.75
CA SER A 39 10.64 -4.56 -8.64
C SER A 39 11.30 -3.27 -8.16
N ALA A 40 11.77 -2.43 -9.09
CA ALA A 40 12.43 -1.19 -8.73
C ALA A 40 11.46 -0.23 -8.04
N GLN A 41 10.25 -0.13 -8.55
CA GLN A 41 9.25 0.74 -7.96
C GLN A 41 8.88 0.28 -6.56
N LEU A 42 8.69 -1.03 -6.39
CA LEU A 42 8.32 -1.55 -5.08
C LEU A 42 9.43 -1.33 -4.07
N LYS A 43 10.68 -1.44 -4.50
CA LYS A 43 11.80 -1.22 -3.61
C LYS A 43 11.75 0.18 -3.03
N GLU A 44 11.48 1.18 -3.87
CA GLU A 44 11.33 2.54 -3.39
C GLU A 44 10.12 2.70 -2.49
N ASP A 45 9.01 2.09 -2.88
CA ASP A 45 7.80 2.18 -2.09
C ASP A 45 8.01 1.61 -0.69
N VAL A 46 8.65 0.45 -0.62
CA VAL A 46 8.90 -0.19 0.67
C VAL A 46 9.80 0.70 1.53
N MET A 47 10.81 1.31 0.92
CA MET A 47 11.70 2.17 1.68
C MET A 47 10.95 3.33 2.31
N VAL A 48 10.11 3.99 1.53
CA VAL A 48 9.32 5.10 2.04
C VAL A 48 8.36 4.65 3.13
N LEU A 49 7.70 3.51 2.90
CA LEU A 49 6.71 3.03 3.84
C LEU A 49 7.33 2.58 5.15
N THR A 50 8.51 1.97 5.10
CA THR A 50 9.17 1.56 6.33
C THR A 50 9.72 2.76 7.08
N GLU A 51 10.22 3.76 6.37
CA GLU A 51 10.68 4.97 7.02
C GLU A 51 9.55 5.73 7.69
N SER A 52 8.37 5.65 7.12
CA SER A 52 7.18 6.30 7.67
C SER A 52 6.47 5.44 8.71
N ASP A 53 7.02 4.26 8.98
CA ASP A 53 6.45 3.33 9.95
C ASP A 53 5.05 2.84 9.58
N LEU A 54 4.76 2.81 8.29
CA LEU A 54 3.49 2.28 7.80
C LEU A 54 3.59 0.81 7.47
N LEU A 55 4.80 0.35 7.17
CA LEU A 55 5.04 -1.03 6.80
C LEU A 55 6.24 -1.52 7.57
N ARG A 56 6.20 -2.80 7.92
CA ARG A 56 7.32 -3.42 8.63
C ARG A 56 7.82 -4.61 7.83
N TYR A 57 9.13 -4.74 7.78
CA TYR A 57 9.76 -5.89 7.15
C TYR A 57 10.72 -6.50 8.14
N ASP A 58 10.47 -7.73 8.49
CA ASP A 58 11.28 -8.44 9.47
C ASP A 58 12.36 -9.22 8.73
N LEU A 59 13.62 -8.93 9.06
CA LEU A 59 14.74 -9.60 8.40
C LEU A 59 14.90 -11.05 8.82
N ASP A 60 14.54 -11.35 10.06
CA ASP A 60 14.64 -12.71 10.55
C ASP A 60 13.57 -13.60 9.94
N THR A 61 12.38 -13.06 9.87
CA THR A 61 11.26 -13.73 9.22
C THR A 61 10.82 -12.80 8.12
N PRO A 62 11.27 -13.01 6.88
CA PRO A 62 11.05 -12.02 5.82
C PRO A 62 9.58 -11.89 5.48
N ILE A 63 8.89 -11.15 6.29
CA ILE A 63 7.46 -10.91 6.14
C ILE A 63 7.23 -9.41 6.06
N PHE A 64 6.51 -9.00 5.03
CA PHE A 64 6.03 -7.62 4.94
C PHE A 64 4.71 -7.56 5.69
N MET A 65 4.59 -6.63 6.61
CA MET A 65 3.38 -6.51 7.41
C MET A 65 3.04 -5.05 7.62
N THR A 66 1.78 -4.72 7.38
CA THR A 66 1.31 -3.38 7.64
C THR A 66 1.25 -3.14 9.14
N THR A 67 1.81 -2.01 9.57
CA THR A 67 1.84 -1.66 10.99
C THR A 67 0.47 -1.16 11.42
N GLU A 68 0.32 -0.97 12.72
CA GLU A 68 -0.91 -0.39 13.25
C GLU A 68 -1.13 1.01 12.67
N LYS A 69 -0.05 1.77 12.56
CA LYS A 69 -0.14 3.09 11.94
C LYS A 69 -0.58 2.99 10.49
N GLY A 70 -0.08 1.97 9.78
CA GLY A 70 -0.49 1.73 8.41
C GLY A 70 -1.96 1.37 8.29
N LEU A 71 -2.46 0.60 9.25
CA LEU A 71 -3.87 0.25 9.25
C LEU A 71 -4.75 1.47 9.50
N ARG A 72 -4.31 2.36 10.36
CA ARG A 72 -5.04 3.61 10.59
C ARG A 72 -5.03 4.46 9.33
N PHE A 73 -3.91 4.48 8.63
CA PHE A 73 -3.82 5.21 7.37
C PHE A 73 -4.80 4.66 6.35
N LEU A 74 -4.86 3.34 6.23
CA LEU A 74 -5.80 2.70 5.32
C LEU A 74 -7.24 3.03 5.68
N ASP A 75 -7.54 2.94 6.96
CA ASP A 75 -8.91 3.20 7.42
C ASP A 75 -9.32 4.63 7.09
N ALA A 76 -8.44 5.58 7.35
CA ALA A 76 -8.72 6.97 7.07
C ALA A 76 -8.94 7.19 5.58
N TYR A 77 -8.11 6.58 4.75
CA TYR A 77 -8.25 6.71 3.32
C TYR A 77 -9.58 6.11 2.84
N ASN A 78 -9.92 4.94 3.36
CA ASN A 78 -11.15 4.27 2.94
C ASN A 78 -12.38 5.07 3.34
N GLN A 79 -12.34 5.71 4.50
CA GLN A 79 -13.45 6.55 4.92
C GLN A 79 -13.59 7.76 4.02
N MET A 80 -12.48 8.40 3.69
CA MET A 80 -12.52 9.54 2.78
C MET A 80 -13.05 9.13 1.41
N ASP A 81 -12.58 8.00 0.92
CA ASP A 81 -12.98 7.51 -0.39
C ASP A 81 -14.48 7.22 -0.41
N ALA A 82 -14.99 6.62 0.66
CA ALA A 82 -16.41 6.32 0.75
C ALA A 82 -17.25 7.58 0.75
N VAL A 83 -16.81 8.60 1.49
CA VAL A 83 -17.52 9.87 1.52
C VAL A 83 -17.54 10.50 0.13
N MET A 84 -16.39 10.50 -0.54
CA MET A 84 -16.31 11.09 -1.87
C MET A 84 -17.23 10.37 -2.84
N LYS A 85 -17.29 9.06 -2.76
CA LYS A 85 -18.13 8.30 -3.65
C LYS A 85 -19.61 8.49 -3.32
N ALA A 86 -19.92 8.62 -2.05
CA ALA A 86 -21.31 8.78 -1.64
C ALA A 86 -21.89 10.11 -2.09
N LYS A 87 -21.05 11.05 -2.40
CA LYS A 87 -21.52 12.37 -2.79
C LYS A 87 -22.05 12.43 -4.20
N LYS A 88 -21.90 11.42 -4.96
CA LYS A 88 -22.33 11.43 -6.35
C LYS A 88 -23.81 11.68 -6.52
#